data_86bcf4a269df45a585ea11b5bc69abc5
#
_entry.id   86bcf4a269df45a585ea11b5bc69abc5
#
_cell.length_a   1.000
_cell.length_b   1.000
_cell.length_c   1.000
_cell.angle_alpha   90.00
_cell.angle_beta   90.00
_cell.angle_gamma   90.00
#
_symmetry.space_group_name_H-M   'P 1'
#
loop_
_entity.id
_entity.type
_entity.pdbx_description
1 polymer ?
#
loop_
_entity_poly.entity_id
_entity_poly.type
_entity_poly.pdbx_seq_one_letter_code
_entity_poly.pdbx_strand_id
1 'polypeptide(L)'
;GKSSLTDELVLRIMRDNPNTKIALLATDPTRKRTGGALLGDRIRMNSLRKDGAFMRSFASRDSGRELSNAIGRSIEVCRSVGFDLLIVETSGIGQGDDAITDISDVSLYVTTREYGAPSQLEKLAALDFADVVVLNKFDRPGAEDALLEIRKQVRRNRELWDHDDSDLPVIPT
;
A
#
# COMPACT_ATOMS: atom_id res chain seq x y z
N GLY A 1 2.66 2.20 -10.63
CA GLY A 1 1.56 2.03 -9.70
C GLY A 1 2.02 2.07 -8.26
N LYS A 2 1.65 1.05 -7.44
CA LYS A 2 1.95 1.04 -5.99
C LYS A 2 3.43 1.32 -5.69
N SER A 3 4.33 0.50 -6.19
CA SER A 3 5.77 0.62 -5.88
C SER A 3 6.38 1.98 -6.28
N SER A 4 5.86 2.63 -7.34
CA SER A 4 6.29 3.99 -7.71
C SER A 4 5.77 5.03 -6.71
N LEU A 5 4.55 4.86 -6.21
CA LEU A 5 4.01 5.71 -5.15
C LEU A 5 4.79 5.51 -3.85
N THR A 6 5.08 4.26 -3.49
CA THR A 6 5.90 3.92 -2.31
C THR A 6 7.29 4.56 -2.40
N ASP A 7 7.97 4.46 -3.55
CA ASP A 7 9.28 5.07 -3.78
C ASP A 7 9.24 6.60 -3.60
N GLU A 8 8.23 7.26 -4.18
CA GLU A 8 8.04 8.71 -4.05
C GLU A 8 7.73 9.14 -2.61
N LEU A 9 6.89 8.38 -1.89
CA LEU A 9 6.60 8.65 -0.48
C LEU A 9 7.87 8.57 0.36
N VAL A 10 8.66 7.50 0.19
CA VAL A 10 9.93 7.34 0.92
C VAL A 10 10.88 8.50 0.61
N LEU A 11 11.03 8.87 -0.67
CA LEU A 11 11.89 9.99 -1.09
C LEU A 11 11.45 11.32 -0.45
N ARG A 12 10.16 11.61 -0.41
CA ARG A 12 9.62 12.83 0.20
C ARG A 12 9.82 12.87 1.70
N ILE A 13 9.49 11.77 2.39
CA ILE A 13 9.66 11.67 3.84
C ILE A 13 11.14 11.89 4.21
N MET A 14 12.07 11.23 3.51
CA MET A 14 13.51 11.37 3.77
C MET A 14 14.06 12.74 3.37
N ARG A 15 13.45 13.43 2.40
CA ARG A 15 13.81 14.80 2.05
C ARG A 15 13.42 15.77 3.15
N ASP A 16 12.20 15.61 3.68
CA ASP A 16 11.63 16.51 4.68
C ASP A 16 12.18 16.18 6.09
N ASN A 17 12.58 14.91 6.31
CA ASN A 17 13.17 14.40 7.55
C ASN A 17 14.43 13.58 7.26
N PRO A 18 15.61 14.21 7.03
CA PRO A 18 16.80 13.54 6.53
C PRO A 18 17.38 12.43 7.42
N ASN A 19 17.08 12.46 8.72
CA ASN A 19 17.57 11.47 9.70
C ASN A 19 16.62 10.28 9.88
N THR A 20 15.46 10.27 9.21
CA THR A 20 14.47 9.20 9.34
C THR A 20 14.97 7.91 8.69
N LYS A 21 14.96 6.82 9.45
CA LYS A 21 15.26 5.48 8.96
C LYS A 21 13.98 4.77 8.55
N ILE A 22 13.92 4.34 7.29
CA ILE A 22 12.72 3.73 6.71
C ILE A 22 13.01 2.29 6.27
N ALA A 23 12.19 1.33 6.73
CA ALA A 23 12.22 -0.03 6.24
C ALA A 23 11.00 -0.31 5.35
N LEU A 24 11.23 -0.82 4.13
CA LEU A 24 10.20 -1.29 3.22
C LEU A 24 10.18 -2.83 3.21
N LEU A 25 9.08 -3.41 3.63
CA LEU A 25 8.84 -4.84 3.61
C LEU A 25 7.83 -5.16 2.52
N ALA A 26 8.27 -5.70 1.39
CA ALA A 26 7.43 -5.96 0.23
C ALA A 26 7.11 -7.45 0.09
N THR A 27 5.84 -7.78 -0.20
CA THR A 27 5.44 -9.14 -0.56
C THR A 27 5.36 -9.24 -2.08
N ASP A 28 6.19 -10.06 -2.65
CA ASP A 28 6.21 -10.30 -4.09
C ASP A 28 5.56 -11.62 -4.45
N PRO A 29 4.74 -11.67 -5.52
CA PRO A 29 4.26 -12.95 -6.02
C PRO A 29 5.45 -13.80 -6.47
N THR A 30 5.53 -15.03 -5.96
CA THR A 30 6.55 -16.00 -6.38
C THR A 30 6.44 -16.32 -7.87
N ARG A 31 7.57 -16.35 -8.57
CA ARG A 31 7.62 -17.00 -9.89
C ARG A 31 7.35 -18.50 -9.72
N LYS A 32 6.27 -18.99 -10.28
CA LYS A 32 5.87 -20.42 -10.24
C LYS A 32 6.99 -21.40 -10.67
N ARG A 33 7.97 -20.94 -11.44
CA ARG A 33 9.04 -21.78 -12.01
C ARG A 33 10.38 -21.74 -11.28
N THR A 34 10.71 -20.68 -10.57
CA THR A 34 12.06 -20.49 -10.01
C THR A 34 12.09 -20.29 -8.49
N GLY A 35 10.94 -20.15 -7.84
CA GLY A 35 10.82 -20.06 -6.39
C GLY A 35 11.45 -18.81 -5.74
N GLY A 36 11.86 -17.80 -6.51
CA GLY A 36 12.46 -16.57 -6.00
C GLY A 36 11.53 -15.36 -6.11
N ALA A 37 11.71 -14.38 -5.23
CA ALA A 37 11.04 -13.09 -5.31
C ALA A 37 11.47 -12.34 -6.59
N LEU A 38 10.52 -11.60 -7.18
CA LEU A 38 10.81 -10.71 -8.32
C LEU A 38 11.62 -9.52 -7.82
N LEU A 39 12.94 -9.55 -7.94
CA LEU A 39 13.84 -8.45 -7.56
C LEU A 39 13.65 -7.16 -8.40
N GLY A 40 12.72 -7.18 -9.37
CA GLY A 40 12.51 -6.07 -10.30
C GLY A 40 12.11 -4.76 -9.63
N ASP A 41 11.36 -4.81 -8.54
CA ASP A 41 10.92 -3.59 -7.85
C ASP A 41 12.07 -2.96 -7.06
N ARG A 42 12.95 -3.75 -6.44
CA ARG A 42 14.12 -3.24 -5.73
C ARG A 42 15.06 -2.44 -6.64
N ILE A 43 15.27 -2.91 -7.88
CA ILE A 43 16.16 -2.24 -8.84
C ILE A 43 15.59 -0.89 -9.30
N ARG A 44 14.28 -0.73 -9.26
CA ARG A 44 13.57 0.46 -9.73
C ARG A 44 13.37 1.54 -8.67
N MET A 45 13.57 1.21 -7.39
CA MET A 45 13.37 2.16 -6.30
C MET A 45 14.62 3.04 -6.09
N ASN A 46 14.47 4.34 -6.34
CA ASN A 46 15.54 5.32 -6.17
C ASN A 46 15.78 5.65 -4.69
N SER A 47 14.76 5.54 -3.85
CA SER A 47 14.85 5.76 -2.41
C SER A 47 15.84 4.84 -1.72
N LEU A 48 16.02 3.61 -2.22
CA LEU A 48 16.96 2.62 -1.66
C LEU A 48 18.45 2.95 -1.89
N ARG A 49 18.75 4.00 -2.64
CA ARG A 49 20.12 4.51 -2.81
C ARG A 49 20.51 5.49 -1.71
N LYS A 50 19.58 5.89 -0.86
CA LYS A 50 19.83 6.82 0.25
C LYS A 50 20.21 6.05 1.51
N ASP A 51 21.11 6.61 2.28
CA ASP A 51 21.41 6.12 3.63
C ASP A 51 20.16 6.21 4.49
N GLY A 52 19.91 5.19 5.30
CA GLY A 52 18.70 5.11 6.15
C GLY A 52 17.49 4.39 5.50
N ALA A 53 17.55 4.06 4.21
CA ALA A 53 16.52 3.27 3.55
C ALA A 53 16.93 1.78 3.46
N PHE A 54 16.03 0.89 3.89
CA PHE A 54 16.23 -0.55 3.82
C PHE A 54 15.03 -1.21 3.14
N MET A 55 15.25 -2.25 2.35
CA MET A 55 14.16 -3.03 1.75
C MET A 55 14.42 -4.53 1.87
N ARG A 56 13.35 -5.26 2.19
CA ARG A 56 13.30 -6.72 2.13
C ARG A 56 12.05 -7.19 1.40
N SER A 57 12.23 -8.07 0.41
CA SER A 57 11.14 -8.74 -0.28
C SER A 57 10.89 -10.13 0.30
N PHE A 58 9.60 -10.47 0.45
CA PHE A 58 9.13 -11.78 0.90
C PHE A 58 8.42 -12.45 -0.27
N ALA A 59 8.78 -13.69 -0.54
CA ALA A 59 8.09 -14.48 -1.53
C ALA A 59 6.78 -15.02 -0.96
N SER A 60 5.65 -14.71 -1.59
CA SER A 60 4.37 -15.30 -1.22
C SER A 60 4.31 -16.74 -1.76
N ARG A 61 4.58 -17.73 -0.92
CA ARG A 61 4.28 -19.13 -1.19
C ARG A 61 2.95 -19.43 -0.49
N ASP A 62 1.91 -19.58 -1.25
CA ASP A 62 0.56 -20.17 -0.98
C ASP A 62 -0.05 -20.25 0.45
N SER A 63 0.58 -19.77 1.50
CA SER A 63 -0.03 -19.72 2.83
C SER A 63 0.05 -18.31 3.41
N GLY A 64 -1.05 -17.58 3.37
CA GLY A 64 -1.16 -16.21 3.91
C GLY A 64 -0.70 -16.10 5.36
N ARG A 65 -0.86 -17.16 6.19
CA ARG A 65 -0.42 -17.18 7.60
C ARG A 65 1.10 -17.20 7.77
N GLU A 66 1.83 -17.97 6.96
CA GLU A 66 3.30 -18.02 7.09
C GLU A 66 3.93 -16.70 6.67
N LEU A 67 3.38 -16.06 5.65
CA LEU A 67 3.81 -14.75 5.20
C LEU A 67 3.56 -13.69 6.26
N SER A 68 2.37 -13.67 6.85
CA SER A 68 2.01 -12.77 7.96
C SER A 68 2.95 -12.92 9.16
N ASN A 69 3.29 -14.15 9.54
CA ASN A 69 4.23 -14.41 10.62
C ASN A 69 5.66 -13.94 10.30
N ALA A 70 6.12 -14.12 9.06
CA ALA A 70 7.44 -13.66 8.63
C ALA A 70 7.54 -12.13 8.61
N ILE A 71 6.48 -11.47 8.17
CA ILE A 71 6.38 -9.99 8.18
C ILE A 71 6.34 -9.49 9.62
N GLY A 72 5.50 -10.06 10.49
CA GLY A 72 5.39 -9.68 11.89
C GLY A 72 6.75 -9.73 12.61
N ARG A 73 7.47 -10.85 12.49
CA ARG A 73 8.84 -10.96 13.05
C ARG A 73 9.82 -9.94 12.46
N SER A 74 9.68 -9.61 11.17
CA SER A 74 10.55 -8.63 10.55
C SER A 74 10.24 -7.21 11.03
N ILE A 75 8.98 -6.90 11.32
CA ILE A 75 8.56 -5.64 11.95
C ILE A 75 9.21 -5.51 13.33
N GLU A 76 9.16 -6.56 14.16
CA GLU A 76 9.79 -6.57 15.48
C GLU A 76 11.30 -6.32 15.40
N VAL A 77 11.98 -6.97 14.46
CA VAL A 77 13.42 -6.76 14.23
C VAL A 77 13.70 -5.32 13.78
N CYS A 78 12.94 -4.80 12.82
CA CYS A 78 13.13 -3.41 12.37
C CYS A 78 12.90 -2.40 13.50
N ARG A 79 11.88 -2.62 14.34
CA ARG A 79 11.65 -1.77 15.52
C ARG A 79 12.83 -1.84 16.51
N SER A 80 13.37 -3.02 16.78
CA SER A 80 14.50 -3.21 17.70
C SER A 80 15.81 -2.57 17.20
N VAL A 81 15.98 -2.47 15.88
CA VAL A 81 17.16 -1.82 15.26
C VAL A 81 17.00 -0.30 15.14
N GLY A 82 15.79 0.23 15.44
CA GLY A 82 15.52 1.66 15.47
C GLY A 82 15.17 2.24 14.09
N PHE A 83 14.36 1.55 13.30
CA PHE A 83 13.68 2.16 12.17
C PHE A 83 12.50 2.99 12.66
N ASP A 84 12.36 4.21 12.14
CA ASP A 84 11.33 5.17 12.54
C ASP A 84 10.00 4.92 11.80
N LEU A 85 10.08 4.46 10.55
CA LEU A 85 8.92 4.15 9.72
C LEU A 85 9.10 2.79 9.05
N LEU A 86 8.07 1.96 9.14
CA LEU A 86 8.00 0.68 8.43
C LEU A 86 6.85 0.74 7.44
N ILE A 87 7.16 0.52 6.17
CA ILE A 87 6.17 0.41 5.10
C ILE A 87 6.05 -1.05 4.71
N VAL A 88 4.86 -1.61 4.80
CA VAL A 88 4.59 -2.99 4.37
C VAL A 88 3.76 -2.94 3.10
N GLU A 89 4.32 -3.41 1.98
CA GLU A 89 3.64 -3.45 0.69
C GLU A 89 3.17 -4.87 0.37
N THR A 90 1.86 -5.04 0.11
CA THR A 90 1.26 -6.30 -0.33
C THR A 90 1.14 -6.38 -1.84
N SER A 91 1.12 -7.58 -2.39
CA SER A 91 1.16 -7.82 -3.85
C SER A 91 -0.13 -7.47 -4.60
N GLY A 92 -1.23 -7.19 -3.91
CA GLY A 92 -2.51 -6.81 -4.53
C GLY A 92 -3.72 -7.46 -3.88
N ILE A 93 -4.90 -7.11 -4.36
CA ILE A 93 -6.19 -7.52 -3.81
C ILE A 93 -6.33 -9.04 -3.90
N GLY A 94 -6.31 -9.71 -2.76
CA GLY A 94 -6.59 -11.13 -2.59
C GLY A 94 -7.24 -11.40 -1.24
N GLN A 95 -7.90 -12.52 -1.09
CA GLN A 95 -8.41 -12.98 0.20
C GLN A 95 -7.21 -13.20 1.15
N GLY A 96 -7.06 -12.35 2.16
CA GLY A 96 -5.97 -12.41 3.15
C GLY A 96 -5.18 -11.11 3.31
N ASP A 97 -5.47 -10.07 2.53
CA ASP A 97 -4.85 -8.74 2.69
C ASP A 97 -5.37 -8.02 3.95
N ASP A 98 -6.48 -8.47 4.54
CA ASP A 98 -7.05 -7.93 5.79
C ASP A 98 -6.09 -8.07 6.98
N ALA A 99 -5.27 -9.14 6.98
CA ALA A 99 -4.30 -9.39 8.03
C ALA A 99 -3.21 -8.30 8.15
N ILE A 100 -3.04 -7.45 7.13
CA ILE A 100 -2.08 -6.35 7.20
C ILE A 100 -2.60 -5.19 8.06
N THR A 101 -3.90 -5.00 8.12
CA THR A 101 -4.52 -3.95 8.94
C THR A 101 -4.35 -4.24 10.43
N ASP A 102 -4.28 -5.51 10.83
CA ASP A 102 -4.07 -5.92 12.21
C ASP A 102 -2.66 -5.60 12.74
N ILE A 103 -1.69 -5.41 11.85
CA ILE A 103 -0.28 -5.19 12.17
C ILE A 103 0.23 -3.81 11.79
N SER A 104 -0.62 -2.96 11.21
CA SER A 104 -0.28 -1.60 10.80
C SER A 104 -1.00 -0.54 11.64
N ASP A 105 -0.32 0.55 11.91
CA ASP A 105 -0.91 1.73 12.59
C ASP A 105 -1.78 2.55 11.63
N VAL A 106 -1.44 2.51 10.32
CA VAL A 106 -2.19 3.19 9.24
C VAL A 106 -2.19 2.31 8.00
N SER A 107 -3.35 2.11 7.41
CA SER A 107 -3.56 1.34 6.20
C SER A 107 -3.86 2.23 4.99
N LEU A 108 -3.13 1.99 3.89
CA LEU A 108 -3.25 2.73 2.65
C LEU A 108 -3.70 1.80 1.51
N TYR A 109 -4.90 2.02 0.99
CA TYR A 109 -5.37 1.32 -0.20
C TYR A 109 -5.08 2.14 -1.46
N VAL A 110 -4.33 1.57 -2.40
CA VAL A 110 -3.96 2.25 -3.66
C VAL A 110 -4.70 1.61 -4.82
N THR A 111 -5.50 2.40 -5.50
CA THR A 111 -6.24 1.99 -6.70
C THR A 111 -5.92 2.89 -7.89
N THR A 112 -6.44 2.54 -9.06
CA THR A 112 -6.38 3.35 -10.28
C THR A 112 -7.78 3.39 -10.91
N ARG A 113 -7.99 4.30 -11.87
CA ARG A 113 -9.28 4.48 -12.52
C ARG A 113 -9.86 3.20 -13.15
N GLU A 114 -9.02 2.27 -13.55
CA GLU A 114 -9.43 1.01 -14.16
C GLU A 114 -10.29 0.15 -13.22
N TYR A 115 -10.19 0.39 -11.91
CA TYR A 115 -10.96 -0.28 -10.87
C TYR A 115 -12.08 0.60 -10.30
N GLY A 116 -12.39 1.73 -10.93
CA GLY A 116 -13.41 2.68 -10.49
C GLY A 116 -14.85 2.34 -10.91
N ALA A 117 -15.08 1.23 -11.60
CA ALA A 117 -16.43 0.83 -11.97
C ALA A 117 -17.25 0.43 -10.72
N PRO A 118 -18.52 0.90 -10.56
CA PRO A 118 -19.32 0.65 -9.36
C PRO A 118 -19.40 -0.82 -8.97
N SER A 119 -19.60 -1.72 -9.94
CA SER A 119 -19.68 -3.18 -9.71
C SER A 119 -18.37 -3.81 -9.22
N GLN A 120 -17.23 -3.14 -9.42
CA GLN A 120 -15.93 -3.56 -8.89
C GLN A 120 -15.71 -2.97 -7.51
N LEU A 121 -16.07 -1.70 -7.29
CA LEU A 121 -15.93 -1.02 -6.01
C LEU A 121 -16.75 -1.68 -4.90
N GLU A 122 -17.97 -2.17 -5.20
CA GLU A 122 -18.78 -2.90 -4.23
C GLU A 122 -18.14 -4.19 -3.70
N LYS A 123 -17.18 -4.76 -4.44
CA LYS A 123 -16.46 -5.98 -4.06
C LYS A 123 -15.14 -5.70 -3.34
N LEU A 124 -14.77 -4.44 -3.19
CA LEU A 124 -13.51 -4.03 -2.57
C LEU A 124 -13.67 -3.80 -1.08
N ALA A 125 -13.57 -4.87 -0.29
CA ALA A 125 -13.59 -4.78 1.17
C ALA A 125 -12.57 -3.75 1.72
N ALA A 126 -11.47 -3.52 1.02
CA ALA A 126 -10.48 -2.52 1.40
C ALA A 126 -11.04 -1.09 1.54
N LEU A 127 -12.13 -0.74 0.86
CA LEU A 127 -12.80 0.55 1.00
C LEU A 127 -13.50 0.72 2.36
N ASP A 128 -13.78 -0.38 3.05
CA ASP A 128 -14.47 -0.38 4.33
C ASP A 128 -13.53 -0.05 5.48
N PHE A 129 -12.28 -0.54 5.41
CA PHE A 129 -11.35 -0.52 6.53
C PHE A 129 -10.05 0.26 6.29
N ALA A 130 -9.64 0.55 5.04
CA ALA A 130 -8.41 1.31 4.80
C ALA A 130 -8.52 2.75 5.33
N ASP A 131 -7.58 3.19 6.16
CA ASP A 131 -7.59 4.56 6.71
C ASP A 131 -7.54 5.62 5.61
N VAL A 132 -6.77 5.35 4.55
CA VAL A 132 -6.65 6.24 3.39
C VAL A 132 -6.80 5.45 2.08
N VAL A 133 -7.61 5.98 1.17
CA VAL A 133 -7.76 5.48 -0.21
C VAL A 133 -7.06 6.42 -1.17
N VAL A 134 -6.14 5.90 -1.97
CA VAL A 134 -5.40 6.69 -2.98
C VAL A 134 -5.84 6.30 -4.38
N LEU A 135 -6.36 7.26 -5.14
CA LEU A 135 -6.57 7.12 -6.57
C LEU A 135 -5.33 7.60 -7.32
N ASN A 136 -4.48 6.65 -7.70
CA ASN A 136 -3.21 6.91 -8.37
C ASN A 136 -3.41 7.07 -9.90
N LYS A 137 -2.51 7.80 -10.55
CA LYS A 137 -2.55 8.17 -11.97
C LYS A 137 -3.75 9.06 -12.29
N PHE A 138 -3.95 10.06 -11.47
CA PHE A 138 -5.06 11.00 -11.61
C PHE A 138 -4.96 11.88 -12.87
N ASP A 139 -3.76 11.94 -13.47
CA ASP A 139 -3.50 12.58 -14.77
C ASP A 139 -4.20 11.89 -15.96
N ARG A 140 -4.77 10.72 -15.76
CA ARG A 140 -5.38 9.93 -16.84
C ARG A 140 -6.84 10.34 -17.09
N PRO A 141 -7.29 10.40 -18.37
CA PRO A 141 -8.69 10.69 -18.72
C PRO A 141 -9.67 9.76 -17.98
N GLY A 142 -10.76 10.29 -17.40
CA GLY A 142 -11.74 9.53 -16.65
C GLY A 142 -11.37 9.26 -15.17
N ALA A 143 -10.27 9.83 -14.68
CA ALA A 143 -9.89 9.70 -13.27
C ALA A 143 -10.82 10.51 -12.35
N GLU A 144 -11.36 11.63 -12.82
CA GLU A 144 -12.34 12.44 -12.08
C GLU A 144 -13.64 11.66 -11.82
N ASP A 145 -14.15 10.97 -12.84
CA ASP A 145 -15.34 10.11 -12.68
C ASP A 145 -15.07 8.97 -11.68
N ALA A 146 -13.89 8.35 -11.78
CA ALA A 146 -13.49 7.30 -10.84
C ALA A 146 -13.38 7.84 -9.40
N LEU A 147 -12.88 9.06 -9.22
CA LEU A 147 -12.80 9.71 -7.91
C LEU A 147 -14.18 9.89 -7.29
N LEU A 148 -15.14 10.38 -8.09
CA LEU A 148 -16.51 10.57 -7.65
C LEU A 148 -17.16 9.22 -7.22
N GLU A 149 -16.97 8.18 -8.01
CA GLU A 149 -17.51 6.86 -7.69
C GLU A 149 -16.87 6.24 -6.44
N ILE A 150 -15.54 6.37 -6.27
CA ILE A 150 -14.84 5.91 -5.07
C ILE A 150 -15.34 6.68 -3.83
N ARG A 151 -15.48 8.00 -3.91
CA ARG A 151 -15.99 8.82 -2.81
C ARG A 151 -17.42 8.43 -2.43
N LYS A 152 -18.30 8.22 -3.40
CA LYS A 152 -19.67 7.72 -3.16
C LYS A 152 -19.64 6.37 -2.45
N GLN A 153 -18.77 5.45 -2.89
CA GLN A 153 -18.69 4.13 -2.28
C GLN A 153 -18.13 4.19 -0.85
N VAL A 154 -17.08 4.95 -0.60
CA VAL A 154 -16.51 5.15 0.75
C VAL A 154 -17.54 5.79 1.67
N ARG A 155 -18.26 6.83 1.21
CA ARG A 155 -19.32 7.47 1.97
C ARG A 155 -20.43 6.48 2.35
N ARG A 156 -20.85 5.65 1.40
CA ARG A 156 -21.88 4.63 1.61
C ARG A 156 -21.42 3.54 2.60
N ASN A 157 -20.22 3.00 2.40
CA ASN A 157 -19.71 1.89 3.20
C ASN A 157 -19.44 2.29 4.65
N ARG A 158 -19.01 3.55 4.87
CA ARG A 158 -18.67 4.06 6.20
C ARG A 158 -19.73 4.95 6.83
N GLU A 159 -20.91 5.05 6.19
CA GLU A 159 -22.07 5.86 6.67
C GLU A 159 -21.71 7.34 6.90
N LEU A 160 -20.77 7.91 6.12
CA LEU A 160 -20.27 9.27 6.24
C LEU A 160 -21.17 10.28 5.49
N TRP A 161 -22.48 10.26 5.75
CA TRP A 161 -23.45 11.04 4.99
C TRP A 161 -23.33 12.56 5.18
N ASP A 162 -22.89 12.99 6.35
CA ASP A 162 -22.76 14.40 6.75
C ASP A 162 -21.38 14.99 6.44
N HIS A 163 -20.50 14.27 5.74
CA HIS A 163 -19.15 14.73 5.39
C HIS A 163 -19.11 15.29 3.98
N ASP A 164 -18.37 16.39 3.82
CA ASP A 164 -18.06 16.92 2.50
C ASP A 164 -17.07 16.00 1.75
N ASP A 165 -17.02 16.10 0.42
CA ASP A 165 -16.12 15.30 -0.41
C ASP A 165 -14.63 15.50 -0.07
N SER A 166 -14.28 16.69 0.44
CA SER A 166 -12.91 17.04 0.88
C SER A 166 -12.49 16.34 2.17
N ASP A 167 -13.47 15.96 2.99
CA ASP A 167 -13.22 15.36 4.31
C ASP A 167 -13.11 13.82 4.24
N LEU A 168 -13.51 13.26 3.10
CA LEU A 168 -13.37 11.82 2.88
C LEU A 168 -11.88 11.44 2.72
N PRO A 169 -11.45 10.30 3.29
CA PRO A 169 -10.06 9.85 3.20
C PRO A 169 -9.72 9.28 1.80
N VAL A 170 -10.05 10.04 0.75
CA VAL A 170 -9.84 9.66 -0.66
C VAL A 170 -9.00 10.72 -1.34
N ILE A 171 -7.74 10.38 -1.64
CA ILE A 171 -6.73 11.30 -2.15
C ILE A 171 -6.38 10.96 -3.60
N PRO A 172 -6.56 11.88 -4.56
CA PRO A 172 -6.05 11.74 -5.93
C PRO A 172 -4.54 12.07 -6.00
N THR A 173 -3.77 11.27 -6.78
CA THR A 173 -2.31 11.47 -6.98
C THR A 173 -1.86 11.21 -8.41
#